data_6639db3e370f7b11bd7f0ec4f9d79fe7
#
_entry.id   6639db3e370f7b11bd7f0ec4f9d79fe7
#
_cell.length_a   1.000
_cell.length_b   1.000
_cell.length_c   1.000
_cell.angle_alpha   90.00
_cell.angle_beta   90.00
_cell.angle_gamma   90.00
#
_symmetry.space_group_name_H-M   'P 1'
#
loop_
_entity.id
_entity.type
_entity.pdbx_description
1 polymer ?
#
loop_
_entity_poly.entity_id
_entity_poly.type
_entity_poly.pdbx_seq_one_letter_code
_entity_poly.pdbx_strand_id
1 'polypeptide(L)'
;MRWPRGRAFAAVVAVLAARAVAAQSLDFEIYRTRVEPIFLKKRPEHARCIVCHMGNRRPFNLQPLAPGATAWTPEQSRRNFDTVSSLVVPGAPDKSPFLLHPLAGTAGGDRFHSGGRQFRTKDDPDWKTIADWVKQAKSK
;
A
#
# COMPACT_ATOMS: atom_id res chain seq x y z
N MET A 1 67.51 26.59 -26.54
CA MET A 1 66.48 26.61 -25.45
C MET A 1 65.09 26.22 -26.01
N ARG A 2 64.59 25.07 -25.64
CA ARG A 2 63.27 24.56 -26.11
C ARG A 2 62.32 24.55 -24.89
N TRP A 3 61.21 25.25 -24.99
CA TRP A 3 60.16 25.25 -23.96
C TRP A 3 59.22 24.06 -24.15
N PRO A 4 58.79 23.37 -23.10
CA PRO A 4 57.85 22.26 -23.17
C PRO A 4 56.41 22.76 -23.38
N ARG A 5 55.73 22.10 -24.31
CA ARG A 5 54.29 22.30 -24.59
C ARG A 5 53.46 21.81 -23.43
N GLY A 6 52.72 22.72 -22.77
CA GLY A 6 51.74 22.39 -21.73
C GLY A 6 50.61 21.54 -22.30
N ARG A 7 50.36 20.39 -21.67
CA ARG A 7 49.17 19.54 -21.92
C ARG A 7 47.99 20.14 -21.18
N ALA A 8 47.02 20.64 -21.94
CA ALA A 8 45.74 21.03 -21.37
C ALA A 8 44.96 19.76 -20.97
N PHE A 9 44.73 19.57 -19.68
CA PHE A 9 43.77 18.55 -19.18
C PHE A 9 42.37 19.14 -19.31
N ALA A 10 41.58 18.60 -20.23
CA ALA A 10 40.14 18.87 -20.27
C ALA A 10 39.46 18.09 -19.13
N ALA A 11 38.98 18.80 -18.12
CA ALA A 11 38.18 18.22 -17.06
C ALA A 11 36.76 18.00 -17.62
N VAL A 12 36.37 16.75 -17.81
CA VAL A 12 35.00 16.35 -18.13
C VAL A 12 34.19 16.39 -16.83
N VAL A 13 33.39 17.42 -16.66
CA VAL A 13 32.42 17.51 -15.55
C VAL A 13 31.21 16.68 -15.94
N ALA A 14 31.08 15.46 -15.39
CA ALA A 14 29.91 14.63 -15.50
C ALA A 14 28.81 15.21 -14.60
N VAL A 15 27.83 15.87 -15.19
CA VAL A 15 26.63 16.32 -14.49
C VAL A 15 25.71 15.11 -14.26
N LEU A 16 25.77 14.54 -13.07
CA LEU A 16 24.80 13.54 -12.59
C LEU A 16 23.47 14.25 -12.38
N ALA A 17 22.56 14.15 -13.35
CA ALA A 17 21.17 14.55 -13.20
C ALA A 17 20.49 13.58 -12.24
N ALA A 18 20.39 13.94 -10.96
CA ALA A 18 19.55 13.25 -9.99
C ALA A 18 18.09 13.40 -10.46
N ARG A 19 17.52 12.32 -11.01
CA ARG A 19 16.08 12.25 -11.26
C ARG A 19 15.41 12.18 -9.90
N ALA A 20 14.74 13.25 -9.50
CA ALA A 20 13.82 13.22 -8.37
C ALA A 20 12.74 12.18 -8.69
N VAL A 21 12.74 11.07 -7.94
CA VAL A 21 11.63 10.11 -8.00
C VAL A 21 10.45 10.82 -7.37
N ALA A 22 9.49 11.23 -8.20
CA ALA A 22 8.26 11.84 -7.71
C ALA A 22 7.57 10.85 -6.75
N ALA A 23 7.28 11.31 -5.54
CA ALA A 23 6.58 10.49 -4.56
C ALA A 23 5.20 10.11 -5.10
N GLN A 24 4.93 8.82 -5.20
CA GLN A 24 3.62 8.33 -5.64
C GLN A 24 2.60 8.52 -4.51
N SER A 25 1.41 9.01 -4.84
CA SER A 25 0.32 9.19 -3.87
C SER A 25 -0.86 8.31 -4.20
N LEU A 26 -1.40 7.68 -3.15
CA LEU A 26 -2.62 6.89 -3.21
C LEU A 26 -3.85 7.83 -3.21
N ASP A 27 -4.90 7.42 -3.93
CA ASP A 27 -6.15 8.18 -4.00
C ASP A 27 -7.03 7.87 -2.79
N PHE A 28 -7.33 8.88 -1.98
CA PHE A 28 -8.15 8.75 -0.78
C PHE A 28 -9.62 8.51 -1.09
N GLU A 29 -10.19 9.11 -2.13
CA GLU A 29 -11.60 8.92 -2.45
C GLU A 29 -11.86 7.51 -3.00
N ILE A 30 -10.96 6.98 -3.80
CA ILE A 30 -11.03 5.57 -4.23
C ILE A 30 -10.89 4.65 -3.02
N TYR A 31 -9.95 4.94 -2.11
CA TYR A 31 -9.81 4.18 -0.87
C TYR A 31 -11.12 4.17 -0.08
N ARG A 32 -11.66 5.34 0.26
CA ARG A 32 -12.84 5.50 1.10
C ARG A 32 -14.08 4.84 0.51
N THR A 33 -14.26 4.93 -0.81
CA THR A 33 -15.48 4.45 -1.48
C THR A 33 -15.41 3.00 -1.94
N ARG A 34 -14.20 2.45 -2.17
CA ARG A 34 -14.04 1.12 -2.77
C ARG A 34 -13.22 0.15 -1.93
N VAL A 35 -12.18 0.62 -1.25
CA VAL A 35 -11.28 -0.24 -0.47
C VAL A 35 -11.76 -0.39 0.96
N GLU A 36 -12.05 0.70 1.64
CA GLU A 36 -12.43 0.69 3.06
C GLU A 36 -13.67 -0.15 3.36
N PRO A 37 -14.74 -0.17 2.53
CA PRO A 37 -15.90 -1.04 2.74
C PRO A 37 -15.58 -2.53 2.80
N ILE A 38 -14.49 -2.97 2.16
CA ILE A 38 -14.04 -4.37 2.18
C ILE A 38 -13.72 -4.83 3.61
N PHE A 39 -13.25 -3.93 4.47
CA PHE A 39 -12.88 -4.25 5.86
C PHE A 39 -14.08 -4.58 6.75
N LEU A 40 -15.25 -4.13 6.35
CA LEU A 40 -16.53 -4.40 7.03
C LEU A 40 -17.31 -5.55 6.41
N LYS A 41 -16.92 -5.99 5.24
CA LYS A 41 -17.61 -7.02 4.48
C LYS A 41 -17.48 -8.39 5.16
N LYS A 42 -18.62 -9.04 5.42
CA LYS A 42 -18.65 -10.43 5.87
C LYS A 42 -18.30 -11.35 4.70
N ARG A 43 -17.29 -12.19 4.90
CA ARG A 43 -16.90 -13.23 3.93
C ARG A 43 -17.28 -14.61 4.50
N PRO A 44 -17.68 -15.58 3.67
CA PRO A 44 -17.91 -16.93 4.14
C PRO A 44 -16.68 -17.49 4.87
N GLU A 45 -16.89 -18.16 5.99
CA GLU A 45 -15.85 -18.81 6.81
C GLU A 45 -14.77 -17.88 7.40
N HIS A 46 -14.85 -16.55 7.19
CA HIS A 46 -13.88 -15.59 7.68
C HIS A 46 -14.50 -14.53 8.59
N ALA A 47 -13.75 -14.09 9.58
CA ALA A 47 -14.06 -12.88 10.30
C ALA A 47 -13.87 -11.66 9.39
N ARG A 48 -14.64 -10.59 9.61
CA ARG A 48 -14.39 -9.30 8.97
C ARG A 48 -13.03 -8.75 9.42
N CYS A 49 -12.33 -8.05 8.55
CA CYS A 49 -11.01 -7.49 8.87
C CYS A 49 -11.03 -6.67 10.15
N ILE A 50 -12.06 -5.83 10.34
CA ILE A 50 -12.21 -5.00 11.53
C ILE A 50 -12.24 -5.79 12.84
N VAL A 51 -12.77 -7.01 12.86
CA VAL A 51 -12.88 -7.81 14.08
C VAL A 51 -11.52 -8.10 14.70
N CYS A 52 -10.51 -8.37 13.87
CA CYS A 52 -9.15 -8.66 14.33
C CYS A 52 -8.23 -7.44 14.29
N HIS A 53 -8.61 -6.40 13.55
CA HIS A 53 -7.76 -5.24 13.28
C HIS A 53 -8.28 -3.94 13.89
N MET A 54 -9.16 -4.00 14.87
CA MET A 54 -9.66 -2.83 15.61
C MET A 54 -9.03 -2.78 17.01
N GLY A 55 -8.53 -1.59 17.40
CA GLY A 55 -8.09 -1.34 18.77
C GLY A 55 -6.90 -2.15 19.28
N ASN A 56 -6.08 -2.69 18.38
CA ASN A 56 -4.88 -3.46 18.71
C ASN A 56 -3.60 -2.66 18.38
N ARG A 57 -2.44 -3.17 18.84
CA ARG A 57 -1.12 -2.56 18.56
C ARG A 57 -0.45 -3.08 17.28
N ARG A 58 -1.21 -3.69 16.38
CA ARG A 58 -0.67 -4.21 15.12
C ARG A 58 -0.52 -3.08 14.10
N PRO A 59 0.38 -3.20 13.12
CA PRO A 59 0.55 -2.19 12.08
C PRO A 59 -0.75 -1.86 11.34
N PHE A 60 -1.55 -2.88 10.98
CA PHE A 60 -2.90 -2.67 10.45
C PHE A 60 -3.88 -2.56 11.61
N ASN A 61 -4.18 -1.33 12.01
CA ASN A 61 -5.08 -0.99 13.10
C ASN A 61 -6.14 0.00 12.64
N LEU A 62 -7.39 -0.46 12.57
CA LEU A 62 -8.54 0.32 12.14
C LEU A 62 -9.15 1.07 13.32
N GLN A 63 -9.73 2.23 13.03
CA GLN A 63 -10.53 2.98 14.00
C GLN A 63 -11.75 2.17 14.44
N PRO A 64 -12.17 2.28 15.70
CA PRO A 64 -13.40 1.64 16.14
C PRO A 64 -14.62 2.28 15.46
N LEU A 65 -15.61 1.45 15.14
CA LEU A 65 -16.92 1.93 14.72
C LEU A 65 -17.72 2.35 15.95
N ALA A 66 -18.49 3.42 15.82
CA ALA A 66 -19.49 3.77 16.82
C ALA A 66 -20.58 2.67 16.89
N PRO A 67 -21.22 2.48 18.05
CA PRO A 67 -22.32 1.52 18.18
C PRO A 67 -23.41 1.76 17.12
N GLY A 68 -23.75 0.72 16.37
CA GLY A 68 -24.74 0.79 15.29
C GLY A 68 -24.28 1.41 13.98
N ALA A 69 -23.05 1.95 13.91
CA ALA A 69 -22.51 2.51 12.68
C ALA A 69 -22.17 1.40 11.68
N THR A 70 -22.46 1.66 10.40
CA THR A 70 -22.13 0.78 9.26
C THR A 70 -20.96 1.30 8.43
N ALA A 71 -20.43 2.48 8.77
CA ALA A 71 -19.28 3.09 8.12
C ALA A 71 -18.52 3.98 9.11
N TRP A 72 -17.28 4.32 8.80
CA TRP A 72 -16.49 5.28 9.55
C TRP A 72 -16.85 6.72 9.21
N THR A 73 -16.61 7.64 10.15
CA THR A 73 -16.66 9.07 9.85
C THR A 73 -15.52 9.47 8.88
N PRO A 74 -15.62 10.62 8.20
CA PRO A 74 -14.55 11.09 7.32
C PRO A 74 -13.18 11.17 8.02
N GLU A 75 -13.15 11.60 9.29
CA GLU A 75 -11.92 11.72 10.09
C GLU A 75 -11.35 10.34 10.44
N GLN A 76 -12.22 9.37 10.75
CA GLN A 76 -11.80 7.99 11.01
C GLN A 76 -11.28 7.33 9.73
N SER A 77 -11.97 7.53 8.60
CA SER A 77 -11.52 7.05 7.28
C SER A 77 -10.16 7.62 6.91
N ARG A 78 -9.88 8.89 7.23
CA ARG A 78 -8.56 9.48 7.00
C ARG A 78 -7.47 8.78 7.80
N ARG A 79 -7.71 8.54 9.10
CA ARG A 79 -6.76 7.79 9.95
C ARG A 79 -6.57 6.35 9.49
N ASN A 80 -7.63 5.68 9.06
CA ASN A 80 -7.55 4.35 8.47
C ASN A 80 -6.72 4.36 7.18
N PHE A 81 -6.95 5.36 6.32
CA PHE A 81 -6.18 5.55 5.09
C PHE A 81 -4.68 5.71 5.36
N ASP A 82 -4.31 6.54 6.33
CA ASP A 82 -2.90 6.74 6.70
C ASP A 82 -2.26 5.44 7.17
N THR A 83 -2.98 4.66 7.99
CA THR A 83 -2.56 3.34 8.45
C THR A 83 -2.35 2.39 7.27
N VAL A 84 -3.34 2.25 6.39
CA VAL A 84 -3.27 1.32 5.24
C VAL A 84 -2.19 1.77 4.25
N SER A 85 -2.07 3.07 4.01
CA SER A 85 -1.04 3.64 3.11
C SER A 85 0.38 3.29 3.55
N SER A 86 0.63 3.18 4.85
CA SER A 86 1.94 2.78 5.39
C SER A 86 2.28 1.31 5.13
N LEU A 87 1.31 0.49 4.75
CA LEU A 87 1.43 -0.96 4.54
C LEU A 87 1.42 -1.36 3.06
N VAL A 88 1.38 -0.40 2.17
CA VAL A 88 1.42 -0.65 0.72
C VAL A 88 2.64 0.01 0.08
N VAL A 89 3.08 -0.57 -1.01
CA VAL A 89 4.09 0.02 -1.90
C VAL A 89 3.35 0.61 -3.09
N PRO A 90 3.20 1.94 -3.19
CA PRO A 90 2.47 2.57 -4.27
C PRO A 90 2.98 2.13 -5.64
N GLY A 91 2.08 1.78 -6.56
CA GLY A 91 2.40 1.25 -7.88
C GLY A 91 2.80 -0.24 -7.92
N ALA A 92 2.99 -0.89 -6.76
CA ALA A 92 3.49 -2.26 -6.68
C ALA A 92 2.64 -3.14 -5.74
N PRO A 93 1.43 -3.56 -6.13
CA PRO A 93 0.56 -4.39 -5.30
C PRO A 93 1.21 -5.71 -4.87
N ASP A 94 1.99 -6.34 -5.75
CA ASP A 94 2.69 -7.60 -5.46
C ASP A 94 3.87 -7.47 -4.48
N LYS A 95 4.21 -6.26 -4.07
CA LYS A 95 5.22 -5.97 -3.04
C LYS A 95 4.62 -5.36 -1.78
N SER A 96 3.29 -5.22 -1.73
CA SER A 96 2.57 -4.56 -0.65
C SER A 96 2.21 -5.56 0.45
N PRO A 97 2.76 -5.46 1.67
CA PRO A 97 2.43 -6.35 2.78
C PRO A 97 0.93 -6.43 3.05
N PHE A 98 0.22 -5.32 2.89
CA PHE A 98 -1.22 -5.25 3.05
C PHE A 98 -2.00 -6.23 2.15
N LEU A 99 -1.50 -6.51 0.94
CA LEU A 99 -2.08 -7.45 -0.03
C LEU A 99 -1.54 -8.88 0.14
N LEU A 100 -0.29 -9.02 0.59
CA LEU A 100 0.38 -10.32 0.70
C LEU A 100 -0.03 -11.07 1.97
N HIS A 101 -0.20 -10.38 3.10
CA HIS A 101 -0.57 -11.01 4.38
C HIS A 101 -1.89 -11.78 4.33
N PRO A 102 -3.00 -11.22 3.84
CA PRO A 102 -4.29 -11.92 3.77
C PRO A 102 -4.43 -12.87 2.58
N LEU A 103 -3.45 -12.93 1.67
CA LEU A 103 -3.47 -13.80 0.49
C LEU A 103 -2.99 -15.20 0.83
N ALA A 104 -3.59 -16.24 0.22
CA ALA A 104 -3.16 -17.61 0.37
C ALA A 104 -1.72 -17.81 -0.12
N GLY A 105 -0.92 -18.61 0.60
CA GLY A 105 0.46 -18.89 0.25
C GLY A 105 0.64 -19.50 -1.15
N THR A 106 -0.31 -20.34 -1.57
CA THR A 106 -0.34 -20.94 -2.93
C THR A 106 -0.56 -19.91 -4.03
N ALA A 107 -1.08 -18.71 -3.68
CA ALA A 107 -1.27 -17.58 -4.59
C ALA A 107 -0.16 -16.51 -4.48
N GLY A 108 0.90 -16.79 -3.71
CA GLY A 108 2.01 -15.88 -3.50
C GLY A 108 1.89 -15.02 -2.25
N GLY A 109 0.96 -15.33 -1.33
CA GLY A 109 0.86 -14.69 -0.02
C GLY A 109 2.01 -15.08 0.90
N ASP A 110 2.28 -14.27 1.91
CA ASP A 110 3.31 -14.59 2.89
C ASP A 110 2.85 -15.62 3.93
N ARG A 111 3.76 -16.00 4.87
CA ARG A 111 3.50 -17.09 5.80
C ARG A 111 2.69 -16.70 7.04
N PHE A 112 2.52 -15.41 7.31
CA PHE A 112 2.12 -14.95 8.64
C PHE A 112 0.83 -14.15 8.66
N HIS A 113 -0.31 -14.82 8.48
CA HIS A 113 -1.61 -14.24 8.80
C HIS A 113 -2.40 -15.16 9.71
N SER A 114 -2.30 -14.94 11.02
CA SER A 114 -2.91 -15.80 12.06
C SER A 114 -4.44 -15.80 12.04
N GLY A 115 -5.08 -14.78 11.43
CA GLY A 115 -6.54 -14.67 11.25
C GLY A 115 -7.10 -15.45 10.06
N GLY A 116 -6.30 -16.32 9.43
CA GLY A 116 -6.66 -17.03 8.21
C GLY A 116 -6.46 -16.22 6.93
N ARG A 117 -6.62 -16.87 5.79
CA ARG A 117 -6.40 -16.27 4.47
C ARG A 117 -7.70 -15.73 3.91
N GLN A 118 -7.85 -14.42 3.88
CA GLN A 118 -9.05 -13.75 3.38
C GLN A 118 -9.23 -13.92 1.86
N PHE A 119 -8.13 -14.04 1.11
CA PHE A 119 -8.13 -14.15 -0.35
C PHE A 119 -7.49 -15.47 -0.78
N ARG A 120 -8.24 -16.33 -1.47
CA ARG A 120 -7.73 -17.61 -2.00
C ARG A 120 -6.78 -17.41 -3.18
N THR A 121 -7.09 -16.43 -4.03
CA THR A 121 -6.32 -16.11 -5.24
C THR A 121 -6.30 -14.59 -5.44
N LYS A 122 -5.43 -14.13 -6.34
CA LYS A 122 -5.41 -12.74 -6.81
C LYS A 122 -6.60 -12.38 -7.70
N ASP A 123 -7.39 -13.38 -8.10
CA ASP A 123 -8.63 -13.18 -8.87
C ASP A 123 -9.84 -12.81 -8.01
N ASP A 124 -9.70 -12.88 -6.68
CA ASP A 124 -10.74 -12.41 -5.77
C ASP A 124 -11.08 -10.94 -6.06
N PRO A 125 -12.37 -10.58 -6.24
CA PRO A 125 -12.77 -9.22 -6.62
C PRO A 125 -12.33 -8.16 -5.61
N ASP A 126 -12.33 -8.49 -4.32
CA ASP A 126 -11.92 -7.54 -3.28
C ASP A 126 -10.38 -7.37 -3.28
N TRP A 127 -9.63 -8.45 -3.52
CA TRP A 127 -8.18 -8.36 -3.70
C TRP A 127 -7.82 -7.49 -4.91
N LYS A 128 -8.49 -7.71 -6.04
CA LYS A 128 -8.32 -6.88 -7.25
C LYS A 128 -8.63 -5.41 -6.99
N THR A 129 -9.72 -5.13 -6.29
CA THR A 129 -10.09 -3.74 -5.96
C THR A 129 -8.97 -3.03 -5.18
N ILE A 130 -8.38 -3.70 -4.19
CA ILE A 130 -7.26 -3.16 -3.43
C ILE A 130 -6.01 -3.04 -4.30
N ALA A 131 -5.71 -4.06 -5.09
CA ALA A 131 -4.54 -4.07 -5.98
C ALA A 131 -4.60 -2.96 -7.04
N ASP A 132 -5.76 -2.72 -7.63
CA ASP A 132 -5.98 -1.65 -8.60
C ASP A 132 -5.80 -0.28 -7.97
N TRP A 133 -6.31 -0.08 -6.75
CA TRP A 133 -6.08 1.17 -6.00
C TRP A 133 -4.58 1.42 -5.74
N VAL A 134 -3.83 0.39 -5.32
CA VAL A 134 -2.38 0.50 -5.10
C VAL A 134 -1.64 0.77 -6.41
N LYS A 135 -2.04 0.10 -7.51
CA LYS A 135 -1.43 0.22 -8.83
C LYS A 135 -1.64 1.59 -9.46
N GLN A 136 -2.78 2.24 -9.19
CA GLN A 136 -3.15 3.54 -9.74
C GLN A 136 -2.52 4.73 -9.00
N ALA A 137 -1.59 4.48 -8.06
CA ALA A 137 -0.88 5.55 -7.38
C ALA A 137 -0.23 6.50 -8.37
N LYS A 138 -0.56 7.80 -8.27
CA LYS A 138 -0.10 8.84 -9.19
C LYS A 138 1.21 9.44 -8.71
N SER A 139 2.11 9.76 -9.63
CA SER A 139 3.24 10.65 -9.34
C SER A 139 2.71 12.02 -8.96
N LYS A 140 3.21 12.59 -7.85
CA LYS A 140 2.96 13.97 -7.45
C LYS A 140 3.80 14.92 -8.26
#